data_756a23e3e945e8455491809a32b2e22c
#
_entry.id   756a23e3e945e8455491809a32b2e22c
#
_cell.length_a   1.000
_cell.length_b   1.000
_cell.length_c   1.000
_cell.angle_alpha   90.00
_cell.angle_beta   90.00
_cell.angle_gamma   90.00
#
_symmetry.space_group_name_H-M   'P 1'
#
loop_
_entity.id
_entity.type
_entity.pdbx_description
1 polymer ?
#
loop_
_entity_poly.entity_id
_entity_poly.type
_entity_poly.pdbx_seq_one_letter_code
_entity_poly.pdbx_strand_id
1 'polypeptide(L)'
;NNNNDYSNNNNNNTTNKKNNNNRNEASVASSNKKGDELAKKQVGKPVRKMTMPEYAAIMLYTSNAIYKDLNQALRDNNRLKVQKYFKYLRLFFESMSALPKQKMKLWRGMSVDLHQNPQYKVGNTVVWWGVSSCTSDVNVAKNFAKGCGGKCSIITIESETASDISDITFYSNEKESLLRPGTQLKVKSNKMNGNVCEITLQEVGTLIS
;
A
#
# COMPACT_ATOMS: atom_id res chain seq x y z
N ASN A 1 5.12 30.76 47.55
CA ASN A 1 5.78 31.32 46.36
C ASN A 1 6.25 30.14 45.48
N ASN A 2 5.46 29.62 44.65
CA ASN A 2 5.87 28.80 43.47
C ASN A 2 4.79 28.97 42.42
N ASN A 3 5.01 29.93 41.53
CA ASN A 3 4.32 30.02 40.27
C ASN A 3 5.07 29.10 39.29
N ASN A 4 4.42 28.05 38.85
CA ASN A 4 4.86 27.25 37.68
C ASN A 4 4.01 27.61 36.49
N ASP A 5 4.68 28.22 35.51
CA ASP A 5 4.19 28.47 34.16
C ASP A 5 3.77 27.17 33.46
N TYR A 6 2.48 27.04 33.19
CA TYR A 6 1.92 26.11 32.21
C TYR A 6 1.48 26.90 30.95
N SER A 7 2.41 27.28 30.14
CA SER A 7 2.09 27.79 28.80
C SER A 7 3.27 27.53 27.85
N ASN A 8 3.23 26.41 27.12
CA ASN A 8 3.91 26.28 25.81
C ASN A 8 3.82 24.85 25.19
N ASN A 9 2.65 24.24 25.13
CA ASN A 9 2.53 22.98 24.37
C ASN A 9 1.42 22.94 23.30
N ASN A 10 0.65 24.01 23.10
CA ASN A 10 -0.45 24.01 22.13
C ASN A 10 -0.09 24.51 20.73
N ASN A 11 1.04 25.23 20.57
CA ASN A 11 1.41 25.81 19.26
C ASN A 11 2.06 24.80 18.29
N ASN A 12 2.77 23.79 18.80
CA ASN A 12 3.43 22.79 17.95
C ASN A 12 2.45 21.79 17.32
N ASN A 13 1.34 21.50 17.99
CA ASN A 13 0.32 20.58 17.45
C ASN A 13 -0.52 21.22 16.34
N THR A 14 -0.76 22.52 16.39
CA THR A 14 -1.54 23.27 15.39
C THR A 14 -0.75 23.48 14.10
N THR A 15 0.55 23.76 14.23
CA THR A 15 1.46 23.94 13.08
C THR A 15 1.71 22.64 12.34
N ASN A 16 1.87 21.53 13.05
CA ASN A 16 2.03 20.21 12.44
C ASN A 16 0.75 19.72 11.74
N LYS A 17 -0.43 20.01 12.30
CA LYS A 17 -1.72 19.71 11.64
C LYS A 17 -1.93 20.53 10.37
N LYS A 18 -1.61 21.85 10.39
CA LYS A 18 -1.70 22.72 9.20
C LYS A 18 -0.72 22.29 8.10
N ASN A 19 0.52 21.95 8.46
CA ASN A 19 1.52 21.49 7.51
C ASN A 19 1.15 20.13 6.87
N ASN A 20 0.55 19.22 7.63
CA ASN A 20 0.08 17.95 7.07
C ASN A 20 -1.14 18.11 6.16
N ASN A 21 -2.07 19.00 6.50
CA ASN A 21 -3.22 19.30 5.64
C ASN A 21 -2.77 19.93 4.32
N ASN A 22 -1.87 20.91 4.34
CA ASN A 22 -1.35 21.54 3.13
C ASN A 22 -0.58 20.56 2.22
N ARG A 23 0.18 19.62 2.80
CA ARG A 23 0.84 18.55 2.04
C ARG A 23 -0.16 17.61 1.40
N ASN A 24 -1.22 17.25 2.11
CA ASN A 24 -2.27 16.37 1.58
C ASN A 24 -3.05 17.05 0.44
N GLU A 25 -3.42 18.32 0.58
CA GLU A 25 -4.09 19.09 -0.46
C GLU A 25 -3.24 19.24 -1.72
N ALA A 26 -1.95 19.57 -1.59
CA ALA A 26 -1.01 19.64 -2.71
C ALA A 26 -0.84 18.28 -3.40
N SER A 27 -0.82 17.17 -2.63
CA SER A 27 -0.73 15.82 -3.17
C SER A 27 -2.00 15.41 -3.91
N VAL A 28 -3.18 15.77 -3.40
CA VAL A 28 -4.47 15.55 -4.07
C VAL A 28 -4.53 16.32 -5.38
N ALA A 29 -4.16 17.60 -5.38
CA ALA A 29 -4.14 18.43 -6.59
C ALA A 29 -3.18 17.88 -7.66
N SER A 30 -1.98 17.43 -7.25
CA SER A 30 -1.01 16.79 -8.14
C SER A 30 -1.53 15.47 -8.69
N SER A 31 -2.21 14.66 -7.87
CA SER A 31 -2.81 13.40 -8.28
C SER A 31 -3.94 13.60 -9.26
N ASN A 32 -4.80 14.59 -9.05
CA ASN A 32 -5.87 14.94 -9.98
C ASN A 32 -5.31 15.37 -11.34
N LYS A 33 -4.30 16.24 -11.37
CA LYS A 33 -3.66 16.65 -12.61
C LYS A 33 -3.07 15.49 -13.40
N LYS A 34 -2.36 14.59 -12.72
CA LYS A 34 -1.82 13.37 -13.34
C LYS A 34 -2.94 12.41 -13.77
N GLY A 35 -4.01 12.29 -13.00
CA GLY A 35 -5.20 11.54 -13.37
C GLY A 35 -5.82 12.03 -14.66
N ASP A 36 -5.97 13.36 -14.84
CA ASP A 36 -6.43 13.99 -16.08
C ASP A 36 -5.53 13.65 -17.28
N GLU A 37 -4.21 13.73 -17.09
CA GLU A 37 -3.24 13.42 -18.15
C GLU A 37 -3.31 11.95 -18.58
N LEU A 38 -3.45 11.02 -17.60
CA LEU A 38 -3.60 9.60 -17.86
C LEU A 38 -4.93 9.29 -18.56
N ALA A 39 -6.04 9.87 -18.11
CA ALA A 39 -7.34 9.70 -18.75
C ALA A 39 -7.31 10.17 -20.21
N LYS A 40 -6.68 11.31 -20.50
CA LYS A 40 -6.49 11.81 -21.88
C LYS A 40 -5.66 10.86 -22.74
N LYS A 41 -4.60 10.25 -22.18
CA LYS A 41 -3.75 9.28 -22.90
C LYS A 41 -4.45 7.95 -23.17
N GLN A 42 -5.49 7.60 -22.39
CA GLN A 42 -6.25 6.37 -22.53
C GLN A 42 -7.42 6.48 -23.52
N VAL A 43 -7.73 7.68 -23.99
CA VAL A 43 -8.76 7.87 -25.03
C VAL A 43 -8.37 7.03 -26.27
N GLY A 44 -9.20 6.05 -26.59
CA GLY A 44 -8.97 5.13 -27.72
C GLY A 44 -8.17 3.84 -27.39
N LYS A 45 -7.72 3.63 -26.15
CA LYS A 45 -7.12 2.36 -25.72
C LYS A 45 -8.16 1.45 -25.06
N PRO A 46 -8.38 0.22 -25.57
CA PRO A 46 -9.51 -0.61 -25.09
C PRO A 46 -9.29 -1.26 -23.72
N VAL A 47 -8.09 -1.18 -23.13
CA VAL A 47 -7.68 -2.03 -21.99
C VAL A 47 -8.15 -1.50 -20.63
N ARG A 48 -8.37 -0.20 -20.46
CA ARG A 48 -8.82 0.38 -19.18
C ARG A 48 -9.76 1.54 -19.41
N LYS A 49 -11.05 1.31 -19.17
CA LYS A 49 -12.08 2.37 -19.17
C LYS A 49 -12.19 2.96 -17.77
N MET A 50 -11.21 3.76 -17.36
CA MET A 50 -11.23 4.47 -16.07
C MET A 50 -11.49 5.94 -16.29
N THR A 51 -12.27 6.53 -15.39
CA THR A 51 -12.49 7.97 -15.32
C THR A 51 -11.29 8.68 -14.69
N MET A 52 -11.21 10.00 -14.88
CA MET A 52 -10.15 10.81 -14.25
C MET A 52 -10.11 10.68 -12.71
N PRO A 53 -11.24 10.74 -11.98
CA PRO A 53 -11.23 10.53 -10.54
C PRO A 53 -10.70 9.16 -10.11
N GLU A 54 -10.97 8.10 -10.88
CA GLU A 54 -10.46 6.74 -10.60
C GLU A 54 -8.94 6.68 -10.76
N TYR A 55 -8.38 7.28 -11.82
CA TYR A 55 -6.92 7.39 -11.96
C TYR A 55 -6.31 8.19 -10.81
N ALA A 56 -6.93 9.34 -10.45
CA ALA A 56 -6.47 10.19 -9.37
C ALA A 56 -6.48 9.46 -8.00
N ALA A 57 -7.48 8.61 -7.76
CA ALA A 57 -7.56 7.83 -6.52
C ALA A 57 -6.39 6.84 -6.37
N ILE A 58 -6.01 6.14 -7.45
CA ILE A 58 -4.85 5.24 -7.45
C ILE A 58 -3.55 6.05 -7.31
N MET A 59 -3.41 7.13 -8.07
CA MET A 59 -2.25 8.02 -7.99
C MET A 59 -2.06 8.56 -6.56
N LEU A 60 -3.13 8.97 -5.89
CA LEU A 60 -3.07 9.48 -4.52
C LEU A 60 -2.59 8.41 -3.54
N TYR A 61 -3.01 7.16 -3.71
CA TYR A 61 -2.53 6.05 -2.92
C TYR A 61 -1.01 5.88 -3.03
N THR A 62 -0.47 5.91 -4.26
CA THR A 62 0.97 5.72 -4.52
C THR A 62 1.82 6.93 -4.13
N SER A 63 1.22 8.10 -3.89
CA SER A 63 1.93 9.34 -3.59
C SER A 63 2.53 9.42 -2.18
N ASN A 64 2.35 8.41 -1.34
CA ASN A 64 2.73 8.39 0.09
C ASN A 64 1.99 9.40 0.99
N ALA A 65 1.07 10.20 0.45
CA ALA A 65 0.36 11.22 1.21
C ALA A 65 -0.61 10.64 2.23
N ILE A 66 -1.33 9.57 1.83
CA ILE A 66 -2.36 8.94 2.66
C ILE A 66 -2.06 7.47 2.99
N TYR A 67 -1.17 6.84 2.23
CA TYR A 67 -0.87 5.41 2.27
C TYR A 67 -0.58 4.88 3.68
N LYS A 68 0.30 5.55 4.43
CA LYS A 68 0.70 5.10 5.78
C LYS A 68 -0.47 5.15 6.77
N ASP A 69 -1.14 6.28 6.83
CA ASP A 69 -2.24 6.53 7.78
C ASP A 69 -3.46 5.68 7.44
N LEU A 70 -3.78 5.55 6.16
CA LEU A 70 -4.86 4.71 5.67
C LEU A 70 -4.65 3.24 6.02
N ASN A 71 -3.48 2.69 5.65
CA ASN A 71 -3.18 1.30 5.93
C ASN A 71 -3.04 1.01 7.43
N GLN A 72 -2.56 1.97 8.22
CA GLN A 72 -2.57 1.84 9.67
C GLN A 72 -4.00 1.78 10.21
N ALA A 73 -4.90 2.67 9.75
CA ALA A 73 -6.30 2.67 10.15
C ALA A 73 -7.02 1.36 9.79
N LEU A 74 -6.73 0.80 8.61
CA LEU A 74 -7.30 -0.49 8.18
C LEU A 74 -6.80 -1.66 9.04
N ARG A 75 -5.53 -1.65 9.47
CA ARG A 75 -4.96 -2.69 10.36
C ARG A 75 -5.45 -2.57 11.80
N ASP A 76 -5.65 -1.36 12.30
CA ASP A 76 -6.04 -1.10 13.69
C ASP A 76 -7.46 -1.61 14.02
N ASN A 77 -8.22 -2.05 13.03
CA ASN A 77 -9.63 -2.45 13.18
C ASN A 77 -10.48 -1.39 13.92
N ASN A 78 -10.13 -0.11 13.76
CA ASN A 78 -10.80 1.00 14.40
C ASN A 78 -11.67 1.75 13.39
N ARG A 79 -12.98 1.48 13.44
CA ARG A 79 -13.95 2.05 12.50
C ARG A 79 -13.94 3.59 12.46
N LEU A 80 -13.73 4.25 13.60
CA LEU A 80 -13.69 5.71 13.66
C LEU A 80 -12.48 6.30 12.93
N LYS A 81 -11.33 5.62 13.02
CA LYS A 81 -10.12 6.02 12.27
C LYS A 81 -10.30 5.84 10.76
N VAL A 82 -11.01 4.80 10.33
CA VAL A 82 -11.27 4.51 8.92
C VAL A 82 -12.33 5.43 8.34
N GLN A 83 -13.29 5.88 9.15
CA GLN A 83 -14.46 6.67 8.70
C GLN A 83 -14.08 7.92 7.88
N LYS A 84 -13.01 8.61 8.26
CA LYS A 84 -12.52 9.79 7.52
C LYS A 84 -12.07 9.49 6.08
N TYR A 85 -11.78 8.22 5.79
CA TYR A 85 -11.36 7.77 4.46
C TYR A 85 -12.48 7.13 3.64
N PHE A 86 -13.71 6.99 4.16
CA PHE A 86 -14.77 6.22 3.48
C PHE A 86 -15.06 6.67 2.06
N LYS A 87 -15.13 7.98 1.82
CA LYS A 87 -15.37 8.52 0.47
C LYS A 87 -14.24 8.17 -0.48
N TYR A 88 -13.00 8.31 -0.01
CA TYR A 88 -11.82 7.94 -0.78
C TYR A 88 -11.76 6.42 -1.00
N LEU A 89 -11.95 5.61 0.03
CA LEU A 89 -11.92 4.15 -0.05
C LEU A 89 -12.96 3.62 -1.04
N ARG A 90 -14.17 4.19 -1.03
CA ARG A 90 -15.20 3.82 -2.01
C ARG A 90 -14.70 4.02 -3.44
N LEU A 91 -14.24 5.23 -3.77
CA LEU A 91 -13.72 5.53 -5.10
C LEU A 91 -12.49 4.66 -5.43
N PHE A 92 -11.58 4.49 -4.48
CA PHE A 92 -10.39 3.68 -4.66
C PHE A 92 -10.72 2.20 -4.95
N PHE A 93 -11.69 1.61 -4.26
CA PHE A 93 -12.12 0.23 -4.50
C PHE A 93 -12.88 0.08 -5.83
N GLU A 94 -13.69 1.06 -6.20
CA GLU A 94 -14.30 1.14 -7.53
C GLU A 94 -13.21 1.18 -8.62
N SER A 95 -12.18 2.02 -8.42
CA SER A 95 -11.02 2.11 -9.31
C SER A 95 -10.24 0.79 -9.40
N MET A 96 -9.97 0.15 -8.26
CA MET A 96 -9.32 -1.15 -8.21
C MET A 96 -10.13 -2.26 -8.90
N SER A 97 -11.47 -2.16 -8.86
CA SER A 97 -12.37 -3.11 -9.52
C SER A 97 -12.37 -2.96 -11.05
N ALA A 98 -12.11 -1.74 -11.55
CA ALA A 98 -11.95 -1.47 -12.97
C ALA A 98 -10.60 -1.95 -13.54
N LEU A 99 -9.62 -2.24 -12.68
CA LEU A 99 -8.33 -2.78 -13.13
C LEU A 99 -8.41 -4.28 -13.42
N PRO A 100 -7.73 -4.76 -14.47
CA PRO A 100 -7.62 -6.18 -14.75
C PRO A 100 -7.00 -6.93 -13.56
N LYS A 101 -7.59 -8.05 -13.20
CA LYS A 101 -7.00 -9.01 -12.27
C LYS A 101 -6.06 -9.91 -13.06
N GLN A 102 -4.84 -10.08 -12.56
CA GLN A 102 -3.82 -10.86 -13.24
C GLN A 102 -3.18 -11.86 -12.29
N LYS A 103 -2.91 -13.05 -12.81
CA LYS A 103 -2.04 -14.02 -12.14
C LYS A 103 -0.59 -13.56 -12.29
N MET A 104 0.05 -13.28 -11.17
CA MET A 104 1.41 -12.71 -11.16
C MET A 104 2.25 -13.30 -10.03
N LYS A 105 3.55 -13.37 -10.27
CA LYS A 105 4.54 -13.57 -9.22
C LYS A 105 5.08 -12.21 -8.80
N LEU A 106 4.89 -11.87 -7.54
CA LEU A 106 5.21 -10.57 -6.98
C LEU A 106 6.17 -10.70 -5.80
N TRP A 107 6.81 -9.57 -5.45
CA TRP A 107 7.71 -9.48 -4.32
C TRP A 107 7.39 -8.26 -3.47
N ARG A 108 7.65 -8.39 -2.16
CA ARG A 108 7.52 -7.30 -1.21
C ARG A 108 8.63 -7.38 -0.17
N GLY A 109 9.38 -6.28 0.00
CA GLY A 109 10.33 -6.12 1.10
C GLY A 109 9.63 -5.55 2.35
N MET A 110 10.03 -6.02 3.52
CA MET A 110 9.54 -5.52 4.80
C MET A 110 10.70 -5.36 5.79
N SER A 111 10.78 -4.19 6.45
CA SER A 111 11.78 -3.89 7.49
C SER A 111 11.42 -4.54 8.83
N VAL A 112 11.09 -5.84 8.80
CA VAL A 112 10.73 -6.65 9.95
C VAL A 112 11.12 -8.10 9.69
N ASP A 113 11.65 -8.78 10.70
CA ASP A 113 11.89 -10.22 10.66
C ASP A 113 10.59 -10.97 10.97
N LEU A 114 10.06 -11.66 9.97
CA LEU A 114 8.84 -12.46 10.09
C LEU A 114 9.13 -13.95 10.35
N HIS A 115 10.41 -14.35 10.45
CA HIS A 115 10.76 -15.77 10.60
C HIS A 115 10.14 -16.41 11.84
N GLN A 116 10.17 -15.69 12.96
CA GLN A 116 9.62 -16.17 14.23
C GLN A 116 8.15 -15.75 14.44
N ASN A 117 7.53 -15.05 13.49
CA ASN A 117 6.16 -14.64 13.64
C ASN A 117 5.22 -15.85 13.47
N PRO A 118 4.41 -16.20 14.50
CA PRO A 118 3.54 -17.39 14.45
C PRO A 118 2.54 -17.39 13.29
N GLN A 119 2.11 -16.21 12.83
CA GLN A 119 1.19 -16.10 11.69
C GLN A 119 1.83 -16.60 10.39
N TYR A 120 3.16 -16.44 10.23
CA TYR A 120 3.91 -16.85 9.03
C TYR A 120 4.53 -18.24 9.15
N LYS A 121 4.02 -19.10 10.04
CA LYS A 121 4.37 -20.51 10.10
C LYS A 121 3.87 -21.24 8.84
N VAL A 122 4.70 -22.09 8.27
CA VAL A 122 4.36 -22.89 7.07
C VAL A 122 3.05 -23.64 7.27
N GLY A 123 2.17 -23.55 6.29
CA GLY A 123 0.82 -24.14 6.32
C GLY A 123 -0.28 -23.19 6.81
N ASN A 124 0.05 -22.14 7.56
CA ASN A 124 -0.93 -21.15 8.00
C ASN A 124 -1.44 -20.31 6.82
N THR A 125 -2.63 -19.73 7.00
CA THR A 125 -3.18 -18.71 6.11
C THR A 125 -3.20 -17.38 6.85
N VAL A 126 -2.55 -16.37 6.26
CA VAL A 126 -2.55 -14.99 6.76
C VAL A 126 -3.51 -14.15 5.92
N VAL A 127 -4.14 -13.16 6.55
CA VAL A 127 -5.01 -12.21 5.85
C VAL A 127 -4.33 -10.85 5.85
N TRP A 128 -4.12 -10.30 4.66
CA TRP A 128 -3.62 -8.95 4.52
C TRP A 128 -4.78 -7.96 4.44
N TRP A 129 -5.06 -7.32 5.59
CA TRP A 129 -6.20 -6.41 5.73
C TRP A 129 -6.01 -5.05 5.08
N GLY A 130 -4.79 -4.62 4.85
CA GLY A 130 -4.48 -3.38 4.13
C GLY A 130 -4.33 -3.61 2.63
N VAL A 131 -4.44 -2.54 1.85
CA VAL A 131 -3.98 -2.54 0.45
C VAL A 131 -2.48 -2.79 0.46
N SER A 132 -2.02 -3.75 -0.32
CA SER A 132 -0.62 -4.16 -0.29
C SER A 132 0.06 -3.89 -1.63
N SER A 133 1.00 -2.94 -1.59
CA SER A 133 1.90 -2.65 -2.70
C SER A 133 2.99 -3.71 -2.78
N CYS A 134 3.18 -4.26 -3.96
CA CYS A 134 4.17 -5.26 -4.31
C CYS A 134 4.85 -4.85 -5.62
N THR A 135 5.97 -5.45 -5.92
CA THR A 135 6.68 -5.24 -7.20
C THR A 135 6.71 -6.52 -8.03
N SER A 136 6.67 -6.37 -9.34
CA SER A 136 6.94 -7.46 -10.27
C SER A 136 8.44 -7.65 -10.58
N ASP A 137 9.32 -6.83 -9.99
CA ASP A 137 10.77 -6.91 -10.13
C ASP A 137 11.44 -7.33 -8.82
N VAL A 138 11.96 -8.54 -8.78
CA VAL A 138 12.66 -9.08 -7.59
C VAL A 138 13.85 -8.21 -7.15
N ASN A 139 14.49 -7.47 -8.04
CA ASN A 139 15.63 -6.62 -7.70
C ASN A 139 15.23 -5.43 -6.85
N VAL A 140 14.01 -4.89 -7.04
CA VAL A 140 13.46 -3.84 -6.19
C VAL A 140 13.33 -4.34 -4.75
N ALA A 141 12.77 -5.54 -4.54
CA ALA A 141 12.66 -6.13 -3.20
C ALA A 141 14.02 -6.47 -2.58
N LYS A 142 14.97 -6.98 -3.39
CA LYS A 142 16.34 -7.26 -2.93
C LYS A 142 17.10 -5.98 -2.55
N ASN A 143 16.93 -4.90 -3.31
CA ASN A 143 17.57 -3.62 -3.00
C ASN A 143 16.99 -3.03 -1.70
N PHE A 144 15.67 -3.15 -1.50
CA PHE A 144 15.04 -2.80 -0.23
C PHE A 144 15.67 -3.57 0.94
N ALA A 145 15.84 -4.88 0.80
CA ALA A 145 16.44 -5.72 1.84
C ALA A 145 17.89 -5.34 2.14
N LYS A 146 18.69 -4.99 1.12
CA LYS A 146 20.07 -4.50 1.31
C LYS A 146 20.13 -3.19 2.10
N GLY A 147 19.15 -2.31 1.91
CA GLY A 147 19.08 -0.99 2.55
C GLY A 147 18.50 -1.00 3.98
N CYS A 148 17.93 -2.12 4.45
CA CYS A 148 17.21 -2.11 5.73
C CYS A 148 18.10 -2.21 6.98
N GLY A 149 19.43 -2.40 6.84
CA GLY A 149 20.42 -2.30 7.91
C GLY A 149 20.27 -3.29 9.08
N GLY A 150 19.37 -4.28 8.99
CA GLY A 150 19.06 -5.22 10.06
C GLY A 150 18.32 -6.44 9.54
N LYS A 151 17.55 -7.07 10.44
CA LYS A 151 16.69 -8.19 10.07
C LYS A 151 15.50 -7.70 9.26
N CYS A 152 15.28 -8.28 8.09
CA CYS A 152 14.17 -7.96 7.21
C CYS A 152 13.61 -9.20 6.53
N SER A 153 12.47 -9.03 5.87
CA SER A 153 11.83 -10.11 5.13
C SER A 153 11.65 -9.74 3.68
N ILE A 154 11.92 -10.68 2.78
CA ILE A 154 11.49 -10.65 1.38
C ILE A 154 10.37 -11.67 1.22
N ILE A 155 9.21 -11.19 0.82
CA ILE A 155 8.05 -12.03 0.59
C ILE A 155 7.87 -12.20 -0.91
N THR A 156 7.87 -13.44 -1.37
CA THR A 156 7.43 -13.84 -2.71
C THR A 156 5.96 -14.20 -2.64
N ILE A 157 5.15 -13.66 -3.56
CA ILE A 157 3.70 -13.86 -3.58
C ILE A 157 3.30 -14.45 -4.94
N GLU A 158 2.69 -15.62 -4.91
CA GLU A 158 2.01 -16.21 -6.06
C GLU A 158 0.57 -15.71 -6.03
N SER A 159 0.31 -14.63 -6.75
CA SER A 159 -1.00 -13.96 -6.77
C SER A 159 -1.87 -14.44 -7.93
N GLU A 160 -3.17 -14.53 -7.68
CA GLU A 160 -4.19 -14.83 -8.69
C GLU A 160 -4.97 -13.55 -9.11
N THR A 161 -5.01 -12.52 -8.26
CA THR A 161 -5.90 -11.36 -8.45
C THR A 161 -5.19 -10.00 -8.34
N ALA A 162 -3.87 -9.97 -8.48
CA ALA A 162 -3.10 -8.72 -8.46
C ALA A 162 -3.54 -7.77 -9.59
N SER A 163 -3.44 -6.48 -9.35
CA SER A 163 -3.65 -5.45 -10.37
C SER A 163 -2.36 -4.69 -10.60
N ASP A 164 -1.85 -4.74 -11.82
CA ASP A 164 -0.69 -3.96 -12.25
C ASP A 164 -1.09 -2.49 -12.39
N ILE A 165 -0.36 -1.61 -11.70
CA ILE A 165 -0.54 -0.16 -11.72
C ILE A 165 0.73 0.58 -12.14
N SER A 166 1.71 -0.11 -12.70
CA SER A 166 3.03 0.45 -13.04
C SER A 166 2.98 1.67 -13.97
N ASP A 167 1.93 1.81 -14.78
CA ASP A 167 1.70 2.95 -15.68
C ASP A 167 0.81 4.05 -15.07
N ILE A 168 0.26 3.86 -13.87
CA ILE A 168 -0.60 4.80 -13.15
C ILE A 168 -0.10 5.10 -11.73
N THR A 169 1.17 4.90 -11.47
CA THR A 169 1.84 5.22 -10.20
C THR A 169 2.71 6.47 -10.32
N PHE A 170 3.02 7.11 -9.19
CA PHE A 170 4.04 8.17 -9.15
C PHE A 170 5.44 7.64 -9.40
N TYR A 171 5.70 6.36 -9.09
CA TYR A 171 7.02 5.71 -9.10
C TYR A 171 7.04 4.57 -10.12
N SER A 172 7.03 4.93 -11.41
CA SER A 172 6.97 3.94 -12.52
C SER A 172 8.13 2.92 -12.51
N ASN A 173 9.28 3.27 -11.90
CA ASN A 173 10.44 2.38 -11.80
C ASN A 173 10.20 1.19 -10.85
N GLU A 174 9.20 1.29 -9.96
CA GLU A 174 8.93 0.26 -8.95
C GLU A 174 8.14 -0.93 -9.51
N LYS A 175 7.63 -0.83 -10.74
CA LYS A 175 6.79 -1.88 -11.37
C LYS A 175 5.73 -2.37 -10.40
N GLU A 176 4.97 -1.41 -9.87
CA GLU A 176 4.06 -1.62 -8.75
C GLU A 176 2.81 -2.38 -9.17
N SER A 177 2.43 -3.33 -8.34
CA SER A 177 1.16 -4.04 -8.39
C SER A 177 0.49 -4.04 -7.04
N LEU A 178 -0.83 -3.98 -7.01
CA LEU A 178 -1.60 -3.94 -5.76
C LEU A 178 -2.35 -5.25 -5.53
N LEU A 179 -2.30 -5.71 -4.28
CA LEU A 179 -3.22 -6.71 -3.73
C LEU A 179 -4.32 -6.01 -2.95
N ARG A 180 -5.54 -6.50 -3.09
CA ARG A 180 -6.71 -5.95 -2.41
C ARG A 180 -6.70 -6.25 -0.91
N PRO A 181 -7.33 -5.40 -0.08
CA PRO A 181 -7.58 -5.72 1.32
C PRO A 181 -8.35 -7.04 1.45
N GLY A 182 -8.06 -7.77 2.51
CA GLY A 182 -8.70 -9.06 2.76
C GLY A 182 -8.14 -10.22 1.93
N THR A 183 -7.04 -10.01 1.20
CA THR A 183 -6.37 -11.10 0.46
C THR A 183 -5.87 -12.16 1.43
N GLN A 184 -6.28 -13.41 1.20
CA GLN A 184 -5.88 -14.58 1.96
C GLN A 184 -4.67 -15.25 1.31
N LEU A 185 -3.61 -15.44 2.09
CA LEU A 185 -2.30 -15.90 1.62
C LEU A 185 -1.85 -17.10 2.46
N LYS A 186 -1.70 -18.26 1.83
CA LYS A 186 -1.16 -19.46 2.47
C LYS A 186 0.36 -19.44 2.48
N VAL A 187 0.97 -19.66 3.62
CA VAL A 187 2.42 -19.73 3.78
C VAL A 187 2.95 -21.07 3.25
N LYS A 188 3.71 -21.01 2.17
CA LYS A 188 4.32 -22.19 1.52
C LYS A 188 5.72 -22.47 2.02
N SER A 189 6.48 -21.43 2.33
CA SER A 189 7.82 -21.55 2.91
C SER A 189 8.14 -20.34 3.79
N ASN A 190 9.01 -20.55 4.79
CA ASN A 190 9.56 -19.50 5.64
C ASN A 190 10.96 -19.97 6.06
N LYS A 191 11.99 -19.31 5.55
CA LYS A 191 13.40 -19.70 5.71
C LYS A 191 14.28 -18.49 5.98
N MET A 192 15.31 -18.64 6.77
CA MET A 192 16.37 -17.65 6.89
C MET A 192 17.43 -17.87 5.82
N ASN A 193 17.84 -16.78 5.19
CA ASN A 193 18.98 -16.70 4.28
C ASN A 193 19.90 -15.57 4.79
N GLY A 194 20.90 -15.91 5.59
CA GLY A 194 21.67 -14.94 6.36
C GLY A 194 20.75 -14.15 7.33
N ASN A 195 20.72 -12.82 7.19
CA ASN A 195 19.89 -11.93 8.00
C ASN A 195 18.53 -11.62 7.35
N VAL A 196 18.21 -12.24 6.21
CA VAL A 196 16.97 -12.02 5.49
C VAL A 196 16.05 -13.21 5.66
N CYS A 197 14.83 -12.96 6.11
CA CYS A 197 13.77 -13.96 6.11
C CYS A 197 13.13 -14.01 4.72
N GLU A 198 13.18 -15.18 4.08
CA GLU A 198 12.54 -15.41 2.77
C GLU A 198 11.26 -16.22 2.97
N ILE A 199 10.14 -15.63 2.59
CA ILE A 199 8.80 -16.23 2.72
C ILE A 199 8.18 -16.36 1.35
N THR A 200 7.55 -17.50 1.08
CA THR A 200 6.70 -17.68 -0.10
C THR A 200 5.25 -17.83 0.35
N LEU A 201 4.40 -16.99 -0.20
CA LEU A 201 2.96 -16.98 0.01
C LEU A 201 2.23 -17.31 -1.29
N GLN A 202 1.14 -18.04 -1.18
CA GLN A 202 0.23 -18.33 -2.28
C GLN A 202 -1.13 -17.72 -1.97
N GLU A 203 -1.67 -16.93 -2.88
CA GLU A 203 -3.04 -16.43 -2.77
C GLU A 203 -4.03 -17.61 -2.89
N VAL A 204 -4.94 -17.71 -1.91
CA VAL A 204 -5.94 -18.77 -1.83
C VAL A 204 -7.37 -18.23 -1.82
N GLY A 205 -7.54 -16.90 -1.76
CA GLY A 205 -8.83 -16.26 -1.80
C GLY A 205 -8.83 -14.84 -1.27
N THR A 206 -10.01 -14.29 -1.08
CA THR A 206 -10.25 -12.99 -0.46
C THR A 206 -11.44 -13.04 0.47
N LEU A 207 -11.41 -12.26 1.55
CA LEU A 207 -12.53 -12.07 2.48
C LEU A 207 -13.43 -10.89 2.10
N ILE A 208 -12.96 -10.03 1.18
CA ILE A 208 -13.68 -8.84 0.71
C ILE A 208 -13.80 -8.97 -0.81
N SER A 209 -15.04 -9.11 -1.28
CA SER A 209 -15.41 -9.17 -2.71
C SER A 209 -15.81 -7.79 -3.22
#